data_be95323b6bed4878c31cfaa7cd91c2b8
#
_entry.id   be95323b6bed4878c31cfaa7cd91c2b8
#
_cell.length_a   1.000
_cell.length_b   1.000
_cell.length_c   1.000
_cell.angle_alpha   90.00
_cell.angle_beta   90.00
_cell.angle_gamma   90.00
#
_symmetry.space_group_name_H-M   'P 1'
#
loop_
_entity.id
_entity.type
_entity.pdbx_description
1 polymer ?
#
loop_
_entity_poly.entity_id
_entity_poly.type
_entity_poly.pdbx_seq_one_letter_code
_entity_poly.pdbx_strand_id
1 'polypeptide(L)'
;MLLTSFAVLALDPPPTGFATASIHIGYLSQQVFGERVSVPDVSDYIKRLQAVCSEFFAQITIPEDLSIVVVVKPGKRSKVWFVSSRAPASSEHRDDLRAELEAVPPSVVHGGPIAFAIEGRIAGGHTKGESKAGPPPVPNEWRDAISNLIEPTPFDRLLPRIWPD
;
A
#
# COMPACT_ATOMS: atom_id res chain seq x y z
N MET A 1 -10.29 -35.29 -48.38
CA MET A 1 -10.93 -35.09 -47.07
C MET A 1 -9.92 -34.40 -46.15
N LEU A 2 -9.99 -33.07 -46.04
CA LEU A 2 -9.02 -32.27 -45.31
C LEU A 2 -9.58 -32.08 -43.89
N LEU A 3 -8.92 -32.66 -42.87
CA LEU A 3 -9.19 -32.42 -41.45
C LEU A 3 -8.54 -31.11 -41.04
N THR A 4 -9.36 -30.07 -40.90
CA THR A 4 -8.94 -28.79 -40.35
C THR A 4 -8.86 -28.93 -38.85
N SER A 5 -7.63 -29.02 -38.31
CA SER A 5 -7.37 -29.04 -36.88
C SER A 5 -7.57 -27.63 -36.33
N PHE A 6 -8.64 -27.38 -35.57
CA PHE A 6 -8.80 -26.16 -34.80
C PHE A 6 -7.91 -26.24 -33.57
N ALA A 7 -6.85 -25.43 -33.56
CA ALA A 7 -6.09 -25.18 -32.37
C ALA A 7 -6.94 -24.32 -31.42
N VAL A 8 -7.42 -24.92 -30.34
CA VAL A 8 -8.02 -24.17 -29.23
C VAL A 8 -6.87 -23.42 -28.56
N LEU A 9 -6.81 -22.11 -28.80
CA LEU A 9 -5.96 -21.23 -28.01
C LEU A 9 -6.48 -21.28 -26.58
N ALA A 10 -5.73 -21.94 -25.71
CA ALA A 10 -5.94 -21.86 -24.27
C ALA A 10 -5.69 -20.41 -23.88
N LEU A 11 -6.76 -19.66 -23.61
CA LEU A 11 -6.67 -18.35 -22.98
C LEU A 11 -6.16 -18.58 -21.56
N ASP A 12 -5.02 -17.97 -21.24
CA ASP A 12 -4.55 -17.97 -19.87
C ASP A 12 -5.65 -17.40 -18.96
N PRO A 13 -5.86 -18.01 -17.79
CA PRO A 13 -6.85 -17.49 -16.84
C PRO A 13 -6.53 -16.03 -16.52
N PRO A 14 -7.54 -15.17 -16.32
CA PRO A 14 -7.29 -13.79 -15.98
C PRO A 14 -6.46 -13.72 -14.68
N PRO A 15 -5.54 -12.77 -14.57
CA PRO A 15 -4.74 -12.61 -13.38
C PRO A 15 -5.64 -12.36 -12.16
N THR A 16 -5.33 -13.01 -11.06
CA THR A 16 -6.04 -12.86 -9.77
C THR A 16 -5.05 -12.45 -8.69
N GLY A 17 -5.58 -11.96 -7.57
CA GLY A 17 -4.78 -11.66 -6.39
C GLY A 17 -4.05 -10.32 -6.46
N PHE A 18 -3.18 -10.13 -5.47
CA PHE A 18 -2.42 -8.91 -5.26
C PHE A 18 -0.96 -9.11 -5.64
N ALA A 19 -0.43 -8.22 -6.49
CA ALA A 19 0.97 -8.18 -6.86
C ALA A 19 1.56 -6.82 -6.51
N THR A 20 2.63 -6.80 -5.69
CA THR A 20 3.34 -5.57 -5.37
C THR A 20 4.07 -5.04 -6.60
N ALA A 21 3.84 -3.78 -6.93
CA ALA A 21 4.51 -3.06 -8.00
C ALA A 21 5.71 -2.26 -7.49
N SER A 22 5.56 -1.55 -6.36
CA SER A 22 6.62 -0.74 -5.76
C SER A 22 6.42 -0.51 -4.26
N ILE A 23 7.49 -0.08 -3.59
CA ILE A 23 7.48 0.36 -2.19
C ILE A 23 8.00 1.81 -2.16
N HIS A 24 7.23 2.71 -1.58
CA HIS A 24 7.59 4.10 -1.40
C HIS A 24 7.93 4.40 0.06
N ILE A 25 9.11 4.97 0.30
CA ILE A 25 9.54 5.44 1.62
C ILE A 25 9.69 6.97 1.67
N GLY A 26 9.25 7.67 0.63
CA GLY A 26 9.51 9.09 0.39
C GLY A 26 8.76 10.08 1.30
N TYR A 27 8.06 9.62 2.33
CA TYR A 27 7.43 10.48 3.35
C TYR A 27 8.46 11.12 4.30
N LEU A 28 9.62 10.48 4.43
CA LEU A 28 10.77 10.91 5.20
C LEU A 28 12.01 10.88 4.31
N SER A 29 13.07 11.59 4.69
CA SER A 29 14.37 11.36 4.04
C SER A 29 14.86 9.94 4.32
N GLN A 30 15.62 9.35 3.39
CA GLN A 30 16.19 8.01 3.57
C GLN A 30 17.03 7.89 4.83
N GLN A 31 17.77 8.95 5.16
CA GLN A 31 18.57 9.01 6.38
C GLN A 31 17.67 8.90 7.63
N VAL A 32 16.67 9.75 7.76
CA VAL A 32 15.75 9.74 8.93
C VAL A 32 15.01 8.41 9.03
N PHE A 33 14.59 7.83 7.90
CA PHE A 33 13.95 6.52 7.88
C PHE A 33 14.88 5.43 8.42
N GLY A 34 16.13 5.38 7.92
CA GLY A 34 17.13 4.39 8.36
C GLY A 34 17.62 4.58 9.82
N GLU A 35 17.54 5.80 10.37
CA GLU A 35 17.81 6.05 11.78
C GLU A 35 16.70 5.55 12.71
N ARG A 36 15.47 5.44 12.19
CA ARG A 36 14.28 5.06 12.98
C ARG A 36 13.93 3.59 12.94
N VAL A 37 14.33 2.88 11.89
CA VAL A 37 14.02 1.45 11.73
C VAL A 37 15.15 0.73 11.01
N SER A 38 15.41 -0.53 11.38
CA SER A 38 16.34 -1.35 10.63
C SER A 38 15.73 -1.84 9.32
N VAL A 39 16.54 -1.86 8.25
CA VAL A 39 16.08 -2.33 6.93
C VAL A 39 15.55 -3.78 6.96
N PRO A 40 16.22 -4.73 7.63
CA PRO A 40 15.68 -6.09 7.77
C PRO A 40 14.30 -6.13 8.43
N ASP A 41 14.11 -5.41 9.55
CA ASP A 41 12.86 -5.43 10.31
C ASP A 41 11.69 -4.86 9.51
N VAL A 42 11.90 -3.73 8.82
CA VAL A 42 10.85 -3.15 7.97
C VAL A 42 10.57 -4.03 6.75
N SER A 43 11.59 -4.66 6.16
CA SER A 43 11.42 -5.60 5.05
C SER A 43 10.56 -6.80 5.46
N ASP A 44 10.79 -7.37 6.62
CA ASP A 44 10.02 -8.50 7.13
C ASP A 44 8.58 -8.09 7.50
N TYR A 45 8.41 -6.87 8.01
CA TYR A 45 7.07 -6.32 8.25
C TYR A 45 6.30 -6.14 6.93
N ILE A 46 6.93 -5.54 5.91
CA ILE A 46 6.33 -5.38 4.58
C ILE A 46 5.92 -6.72 3.98
N LYS A 47 6.77 -7.76 4.07
CA LYS A 47 6.43 -9.11 3.57
C LYS A 47 5.18 -9.69 4.25
N ARG A 48 5.04 -9.49 5.57
CA ARG A 48 3.83 -9.93 6.29
C ARG A 48 2.57 -9.19 5.84
N LEU A 49 2.66 -7.88 5.63
CA LEU A 49 1.55 -7.10 5.06
C LEU A 49 1.19 -7.56 3.64
N GLN A 50 2.18 -7.83 2.80
CA GLN A 50 1.97 -8.36 1.45
C GLN A 50 1.30 -9.74 1.47
N ALA A 51 1.63 -10.60 2.43
CA ALA A 51 0.98 -11.91 2.58
C ALA A 51 -0.51 -11.76 2.91
N VAL A 52 -0.87 -10.85 3.83
CA VAL A 52 -2.28 -10.53 4.14
C VAL A 52 -3.01 -10.03 2.89
N CYS A 53 -2.41 -9.09 2.13
CA CYS A 53 -3.01 -8.61 0.90
C CYS A 53 -3.20 -9.73 -0.13
N SER A 54 -2.21 -10.60 -0.29
CA SER A 54 -2.27 -11.71 -1.25
C SER A 54 -3.38 -12.70 -0.89
N GLU A 55 -3.58 -12.98 0.38
CA GLU A 55 -4.66 -13.85 0.86
C GLU A 55 -6.03 -13.18 0.68
N PHE A 56 -6.16 -11.92 1.10
CA PHE A 56 -7.40 -11.16 1.02
C PHE A 56 -7.91 -11.01 -0.42
N PHE A 57 -7.01 -10.72 -1.35
CA PHE A 57 -7.35 -10.51 -2.76
C PHE A 57 -7.27 -11.77 -3.63
N ALA A 58 -7.01 -12.96 -3.08
CA ALA A 58 -6.76 -14.19 -3.83
C ALA A 58 -7.87 -14.54 -4.83
N GLN A 59 -9.12 -14.21 -4.53
CA GLN A 59 -10.29 -14.51 -5.36
C GLN A 59 -10.82 -13.29 -6.14
N ILE A 60 -10.18 -12.14 -6.00
CA ILE A 60 -10.63 -10.92 -6.67
C ILE A 60 -10.15 -10.93 -8.12
N THR A 61 -11.09 -10.75 -9.04
CA THR A 61 -10.86 -10.72 -10.49
C THR A 61 -11.05 -9.34 -11.11
N ILE A 62 -11.45 -8.35 -10.31
CA ILE A 62 -11.67 -6.98 -10.78
C ILE A 62 -10.33 -6.22 -10.73
N PRO A 63 -9.81 -5.78 -11.88
CA PRO A 63 -8.55 -5.05 -11.92
C PRO A 63 -8.62 -3.72 -11.19
N GLU A 64 -7.65 -3.48 -10.29
CA GLU A 64 -7.53 -2.24 -9.54
C GLU A 64 -6.07 -1.97 -9.18
N ASP A 65 -5.68 -0.68 -9.17
CA ASP A 65 -4.41 -0.24 -8.59
C ASP A 65 -4.70 0.29 -7.18
N LEU A 66 -3.99 -0.25 -6.20
CA LEU A 66 -4.19 0.06 -4.78
C LEU A 66 -2.85 0.40 -4.15
N SER A 67 -2.79 1.56 -3.49
CA SER A 67 -1.67 1.92 -2.62
C SER A 67 -2.11 1.81 -1.16
N ILE A 68 -1.32 1.08 -0.37
CA ILE A 68 -1.53 0.87 1.06
C ILE A 68 -0.50 1.73 1.79
N VAL A 69 -0.95 2.81 2.40
CA VAL A 69 -0.10 3.72 3.17
C VAL A 69 -0.09 3.27 4.62
N VAL A 70 1.09 3.01 5.15
CA VAL A 70 1.30 2.49 6.50
C VAL A 70 2.14 3.47 7.30
N VAL A 71 1.66 3.83 8.46
CA VAL A 71 2.41 4.60 9.45
C VAL A 71 2.63 3.74 10.68
N VAL A 72 3.87 3.72 11.17
CA VAL A 72 4.24 3.03 12.40
C VAL A 72 4.77 4.04 13.39
N LYS A 73 4.18 4.10 14.58
CA LYS A 73 4.66 4.91 15.72
C LYS A 73 5.48 4.06 16.70
N PRO A 74 6.38 4.67 17.46
CA PRO A 74 6.99 4.00 18.60
C PRO A 74 5.94 3.37 19.52
N GLY A 75 6.28 2.28 20.18
CA GLY A 75 5.33 1.52 21.01
C GLY A 75 4.51 0.49 20.25
N LYS A 76 4.98 0.08 19.06
CA LYS A 76 4.35 -0.97 18.23
C LYS A 76 2.92 -0.65 17.83
N ARG A 77 2.66 0.58 17.45
CA ARG A 77 1.37 1.04 16.92
C ARG A 77 1.48 1.26 15.42
N SER A 78 0.55 0.72 14.66
CA SER A 78 0.46 0.98 13.21
C SER A 78 -0.94 1.42 12.83
N LYS A 79 -1.03 2.17 11.74
CA LYS A 79 -2.29 2.59 11.12
C LYS A 79 -2.17 2.56 9.62
N VAL A 80 -3.26 2.18 8.96
CA VAL A 80 -3.31 1.93 7.53
C VAL A 80 -4.35 2.81 6.85
N TRP A 81 -3.99 3.35 5.68
CA TRP A 81 -4.88 4.07 4.77
C TRP A 81 -4.76 3.49 3.37
N PHE A 82 -5.80 3.67 2.58
CA PHE A 82 -5.84 3.22 1.20
C PHE A 82 -5.94 4.39 0.24
N VAL A 83 -5.17 4.32 -0.87
CA VAL A 83 -5.30 5.19 -2.03
C VAL A 83 -5.60 4.29 -3.22
N SER A 84 -6.75 4.46 -3.83
CA SER A 84 -7.22 3.63 -4.94
C SER A 84 -7.42 4.47 -6.18
N SER A 85 -7.16 3.87 -7.34
CA SER A 85 -7.47 4.44 -8.65
C SER A 85 -8.97 4.46 -8.97
N ARG A 86 -9.78 3.70 -8.22
CA ARG A 86 -11.24 3.65 -8.34
C ARG A 86 -11.91 4.13 -7.06
N ALA A 87 -13.11 4.70 -7.21
CA ALA A 87 -14.01 4.87 -6.07
C ALA A 87 -14.25 3.48 -5.43
N PRO A 88 -14.18 3.37 -4.08
CA PRO A 88 -14.29 2.08 -3.42
C PRO A 88 -15.63 1.42 -3.75
N ALA A 89 -15.57 0.30 -4.46
CA ALA A 89 -16.76 -0.47 -4.81
C ALA A 89 -17.44 -1.10 -3.57
N SER A 90 -16.72 -1.18 -2.44
CA SER A 90 -17.26 -1.57 -1.14
C SER A 90 -16.33 -1.05 -0.04
N SER A 91 -16.81 -0.11 0.75
CA SER A 91 -16.10 0.36 1.95
C SER A 91 -15.95 -0.76 2.99
N GLU A 92 -16.93 -1.65 3.12
CA GLU A 92 -16.94 -2.74 4.09
C GLU A 92 -15.72 -3.68 3.94
N HIS A 93 -15.43 -4.14 2.73
CA HIS A 93 -14.28 -5.01 2.49
C HIS A 93 -12.94 -4.32 2.78
N ARG A 94 -12.86 -3.00 2.66
CA ARG A 94 -11.64 -2.26 2.99
C ARG A 94 -11.43 -2.09 4.47
N ASP A 95 -12.49 -1.99 5.24
CA ASP A 95 -12.40 -1.91 6.69
C ASP A 95 -11.95 -3.25 7.28
N ASP A 96 -12.41 -4.37 6.72
CA ASP A 96 -11.93 -5.71 7.08
C ASP A 96 -10.43 -5.85 6.76
N LEU A 97 -10.00 -5.50 5.54
CA LEU A 97 -8.58 -5.52 5.18
C LEU A 97 -7.74 -4.60 6.07
N ARG A 98 -8.26 -3.41 6.41
CA ARG A 98 -7.57 -2.50 7.32
C ARG A 98 -7.36 -3.14 8.68
N ALA A 99 -8.39 -3.76 9.24
CA ALA A 99 -8.31 -4.44 10.53
C ALA A 99 -7.28 -5.58 10.51
N GLU A 100 -7.25 -6.38 9.45
CA GLU A 100 -6.26 -7.45 9.29
C GLU A 100 -4.83 -6.91 9.17
N LEU A 101 -4.61 -5.84 8.39
CA LEU A 101 -3.30 -5.22 8.24
C LEU A 101 -2.81 -4.57 9.52
N GLU A 102 -3.69 -3.88 10.26
CA GLU A 102 -3.35 -3.25 11.55
C GLU A 102 -3.11 -4.29 12.66
N ALA A 103 -3.64 -5.51 12.52
CA ALA A 103 -3.37 -6.63 13.42
C ALA A 103 -1.96 -7.25 13.21
N VAL A 104 -1.31 -7.00 12.08
CA VAL A 104 0.05 -7.48 11.84
C VAL A 104 1.03 -6.78 12.77
N PRO A 105 1.81 -7.51 13.60
CA PRO A 105 2.77 -6.89 14.50
C PRO A 105 3.75 -5.99 13.72
N PRO A 106 3.79 -4.68 13.99
CA PRO A 106 4.64 -3.76 13.25
C PRO A 106 6.12 -3.89 13.65
N SER A 107 7.00 -3.34 12.79
CA SER A 107 8.42 -3.17 13.11
C SER A 107 8.60 -2.32 14.35
N VAL A 108 9.67 -2.57 15.08
CA VAL A 108 10.10 -1.69 16.17
C VAL A 108 10.71 -0.43 15.57
N VAL A 109 10.19 0.73 15.93
CA VAL A 109 10.70 2.03 15.49
C VAL A 109 11.16 2.86 16.68
N HIS A 110 12.20 3.66 16.46
CA HIS A 110 12.86 4.48 17.49
C HIS A 110 12.92 5.95 17.04
N GLY A 111 12.93 6.86 17.98
CA GLY A 111 13.16 8.29 17.71
C GLY A 111 12.07 9.01 16.94
N GLY A 112 10.99 8.33 16.58
CA GLY A 112 9.86 8.93 15.88
C GLY A 112 9.14 7.96 14.95
N PRO A 113 8.03 8.37 14.33
CA PRO A 113 7.25 7.54 13.42
C PRO A 113 7.97 7.33 12.09
N ILE A 114 7.63 6.23 11.41
CA ILE A 114 7.95 6.02 10.00
C ILE A 114 6.68 5.92 9.18
N ALA A 115 6.79 6.21 7.88
CA ALA A 115 5.73 5.98 6.92
C ALA A 115 6.29 5.38 5.64
N PHE A 116 5.53 4.46 5.05
CA PHE A 116 5.82 3.89 3.73
C PHE A 116 4.51 3.54 3.03
N ALA A 117 4.57 3.34 1.72
CA ALA A 117 3.44 2.82 0.96
C ALA A 117 3.84 1.58 0.17
N ILE A 118 2.92 0.63 0.11
CA ILE A 118 2.98 -0.54 -0.75
C ILE A 118 2.03 -0.26 -1.91
N GLU A 119 2.56 -0.07 -3.10
CA GLU A 119 1.74 0.00 -4.32
C GLU A 119 1.58 -1.39 -4.89
N GLY A 120 0.36 -1.76 -5.18
CA GLY A 120 0.03 -3.07 -5.71
C GLY A 120 -1.05 -3.03 -6.79
N ARG A 121 -1.10 -4.12 -7.53
CA ARG A 121 -2.09 -4.38 -8.57
C ARG A 121 -2.93 -5.57 -8.14
N ILE A 122 -4.23 -5.37 -8.13
CA ILE A 122 -5.21 -6.43 -7.90
C ILE A 122 -5.67 -6.92 -9.28
N ALA A 123 -5.67 -8.24 -9.48
CA ALA A 123 -6.10 -8.88 -10.73
C ALA A 123 -5.45 -8.27 -12.00
N GLY A 124 -4.15 -8.00 -11.93
CA GLY A 124 -3.37 -7.41 -13.03
C GLY A 124 -3.40 -5.89 -13.13
N GLY A 125 -4.34 -5.21 -12.48
CA GLY A 125 -4.44 -3.74 -12.45
C GLY A 125 -4.55 -3.09 -13.83
N HIS A 126 -4.55 -1.75 -13.87
CA HIS A 126 -4.45 -1.01 -15.12
C HIS A 126 -2.98 -0.72 -15.41
N THR A 127 -2.42 -1.42 -16.38
CA THR A 127 -1.08 -1.12 -16.92
C THR A 127 -1.09 0.20 -17.68
N LYS A 128 -1.00 1.32 -16.98
CA LYS A 128 -0.55 2.58 -17.56
C LYS A 128 0.85 2.87 -17.06
N GLY A 129 1.82 2.38 -17.82
CA GLY A 129 3.22 2.76 -17.68
C GLY A 129 3.92 2.12 -16.49
N GLU A 130 5.21 1.90 -16.65
CA GLU A 130 6.13 1.60 -15.55
C GLU A 130 5.91 2.62 -14.43
N SER A 131 5.91 2.14 -13.19
CA SER A 131 5.87 2.99 -12.00
C SER A 131 6.99 4.03 -12.11
N LYS A 132 6.68 5.20 -12.68
CA LYS A 132 7.58 6.34 -12.60
C LYS A 132 7.69 6.68 -11.13
N ALA A 133 8.91 6.86 -10.66
CA ALA A 133 9.20 7.40 -9.33
C ALA A 133 8.47 8.74 -9.16
N GLY A 134 7.22 8.64 -8.72
CA GLY A 134 6.35 9.78 -8.40
C GLY A 134 6.43 10.11 -6.91
N PRO A 135 5.80 11.20 -6.50
CA PRO A 135 5.65 11.49 -5.08
C PRO A 135 4.89 10.35 -4.39
N PRO A 136 5.14 10.11 -3.10
CA PRO A 136 4.44 9.07 -2.36
C PRO A 136 2.93 9.31 -2.38
N PRO A 137 2.10 8.25 -2.44
CA PRO A 137 0.65 8.39 -2.46
C PRO A 137 0.14 9.05 -1.16
N VAL A 138 -0.80 9.98 -1.30
CA VAL A 138 -1.39 10.72 -0.18
C VAL A 138 -2.85 10.30 -0.01
N PRO A 139 -3.23 9.71 1.14
CA PRO A 139 -4.61 9.39 1.44
C PRO A 139 -5.53 10.61 1.41
N ASN A 140 -6.77 10.41 0.99
CA ASN A 140 -7.76 11.49 0.94
C ASN A 140 -8.00 12.10 2.33
N GLU A 141 -8.00 11.28 3.36
CA GLU A 141 -8.19 11.67 4.76
C GLU A 141 -7.09 12.63 5.27
N TRP A 142 -5.92 12.65 4.60
CA TRP A 142 -4.84 13.55 4.94
C TRP A 142 -4.97 14.92 4.28
N ARG A 143 -5.81 15.05 3.24
CA ARG A 143 -5.91 16.26 2.42
C ARG A 143 -6.32 17.48 3.24
N ASP A 144 -7.27 17.32 4.14
CA ASP A 144 -7.74 18.43 4.99
C ASP A 144 -6.64 18.92 5.95
N ALA A 145 -5.85 17.98 6.47
CA ALA A 145 -4.70 18.30 7.32
C ALA A 145 -3.59 19.02 6.53
N ILE A 146 -3.42 18.66 5.24
CA ILE A 146 -2.38 19.22 4.35
C ILE A 146 -2.83 20.55 3.74
N SER A 147 -4.11 20.69 3.34
CA SER A 147 -4.62 21.89 2.65
C SER A 147 -4.53 23.15 3.49
N ASN A 148 -4.50 23.03 4.80
CA ASN A 148 -4.38 24.14 5.74
C ASN A 148 -2.91 24.52 6.02
N LEU A 149 -1.95 23.91 5.33
CA LEU A 149 -0.53 24.19 5.49
C LEU A 149 -0.07 25.15 4.41
N ILE A 150 0.48 26.29 4.80
CA ILE A 150 0.99 27.32 3.90
C ILE A 150 2.35 26.93 3.31
N GLU A 151 3.08 26.04 4.00
CA GLU A 151 4.43 25.59 3.61
C GLU A 151 4.53 24.07 3.64
N PRO A 152 5.48 23.48 2.88
CA PRO A 152 5.80 22.06 2.99
C PRO A 152 6.11 21.68 4.45
N THR A 153 5.23 20.90 5.06
CA THR A 153 5.37 20.53 6.47
C THR A 153 6.01 19.17 6.59
N PRO A 154 7.08 19.03 7.39
CA PRO A 154 7.69 17.73 7.68
C PRO A 154 6.66 16.74 8.20
N PHE A 155 6.80 15.47 7.81
CA PHE A 155 5.88 14.40 8.18
C PHE A 155 5.63 14.31 9.70
N ASP A 156 6.65 14.54 10.53
CA ASP A 156 6.55 14.52 11.99
C ASP A 156 5.58 15.58 12.53
N ARG A 157 5.45 16.72 11.85
CA ARG A 157 4.50 17.78 12.22
C ARG A 157 3.11 17.55 11.65
N LEU A 158 3.01 16.81 10.55
CA LEU A 158 1.75 16.45 9.94
C LEU A 158 1.05 15.33 10.73
N LEU A 159 1.82 14.35 11.21
CA LEU A 159 1.30 13.14 11.82
C LEU A 159 0.34 13.37 12.99
N PRO A 160 0.59 14.27 13.96
CA PRO A 160 -0.36 14.53 15.05
C PRO A 160 -1.73 15.05 14.57
N ARG A 161 -1.80 15.60 13.36
CA ARG A 161 -3.06 16.09 12.76
C ARG A 161 -3.85 14.98 12.08
N ILE A 162 -3.17 14.00 11.50
CA ILE A 162 -3.80 12.87 10.79
C ILE A 162 -4.01 11.65 11.68
N TRP A 163 -3.24 11.52 12.71
CA TRP A 163 -3.34 10.46 13.71
C TRP A 163 -2.87 10.96 15.08
N PRO A 164 -3.72 11.68 15.83
CA PRO A 164 -3.42 12.10 17.19
C PRO A 164 -3.20 10.90 18.13
N ASP A 165 -2.51 11.12 19.24
CA ASP A 165 -2.23 10.08 20.26
C ASP A 165 -3.47 9.67 21.06
#